data_9e27dfc08de8f8df95e149f0e5244126
#
_entry.id   9e27dfc08de8f8df95e149f0e5244126
#
_cell.length_a   1.000
_cell.length_b   1.000
_cell.length_c   1.000
_cell.angle_alpha   90.00
_cell.angle_beta   90.00
_cell.angle_gamma   90.00
#
_symmetry.space_group_name_H-M   'P 1'
#
loop_
_entity.id
_entity.type
_entity.pdbx_description
1 polymer ?
#
loop_
_entity_poly.entity_id
_entity_poly.type
_entity_poly.pdbx_seq_one_letter_code
_entity_poly.pdbx_strand_id
1 'polypeptide(L)'
;MNKDEIFEDIQRRILAEEFAPGSWLAERDLSVEYGLSRTPIREILNKLVLLGLITVQTNRGYQVRQFSFQDVVEIFNARIAIESACARYACYASSADIPQRIA
;
A
#
# COMPACT_ATOMS: atom_id res chain seq x y z
N MET A 1 9.95 -8.26 19.57
CA MET A 1 9.91 -8.02 18.10
C MET A 1 10.96 -6.99 17.73
N ASN A 2 11.65 -7.19 16.63
CA ASN A 2 12.57 -6.20 16.14
C ASN A 2 11.82 -5.19 15.25
N LYS A 3 12.53 -4.17 14.78
CA LYS A 3 11.92 -3.09 14.00
C LYS A 3 11.25 -3.59 12.72
N ASP A 4 11.87 -4.54 12.03
CA ASP A 4 11.32 -5.08 10.78
C ASP A 4 10.05 -5.88 11.02
N GLU A 5 10.03 -6.66 12.11
CA GLU A 5 8.84 -7.41 12.49
C GLU A 5 7.69 -6.48 12.87
N ILE A 6 8.02 -5.38 13.56
CA ILE A 6 7.01 -4.38 13.93
C ILE A 6 6.47 -3.68 12.70
N PHE A 7 7.33 -3.36 11.73
CA PHE A 7 6.90 -2.79 10.46
C PHE A 7 5.90 -3.72 9.76
N GLU A 8 6.22 -4.99 9.68
CA GLU A 8 5.35 -5.97 9.04
C GLU A 8 4.04 -6.14 9.80
N ASP A 9 4.10 -6.09 11.12
CA ASP A 9 2.90 -6.23 11.93
C ASP A 9 1.94 -5.04 11.74
N ILE A 10 2.48 -3.83 11.75
CA ILE A 10 1.68 -2.63 11.52
C ILE A 10 1.10 -2.64 10.10
N GLN A 11 1.90 -3.02 9.12
CA GLN A 11 1.45 -3.12 7.74
C GLN A 11 0.29 -4.11 7.62
N ARG A 12 0.44 -5.27 8.22
CA ARG A 12 -0.61 -6.28 8.23
C ARG A 12 -1.90 -5.76 8.88
N ARG A 13 -1.76 -5.06 10.00
CA ARG A 13 -2.92 -4.52 10.71
C ARG A 13 -3.66 -3.46 9.89
N ILE A 14 -2.92 -2.67 9.12
CA ILE A 14 -3.54 -1.69 8.23
C ILE A 14 -4.30 -2.40 7.11
N LEU A 15 -3.67 -3.39 6.51
CA LEU A 15 -4.28 -4.12 5.39
C LEU A 15 -5.47 -4.97 5.85
N ALA A 16 -5.45 -5.46 7.09
CA ALA A 16 -6.56 -6.22 7.67
C ALA A 16 -7.64 -5.31 8.26
N GLU A 17 -7.46 -3.99 8.15
CA GLU A 17 -8.39 -3.00 8.69
C GLU A 17 -8.56 -3.07 10.21
N GLU A 18 -7.56 -3.58 10.91
CA GLU A 18 -7.54 -3.49 12.37
C GLU A 18 -7.37 -2.03 12.80
N PHE A 19 -6.68 -1.23 11.99
CA PHE A 19 -6.74 0.22 12.08
C PHE A 19 -7.77 0.66 11.05
N ALA A 20 -8.83 1.31 11.49
CA ALA A 20 -9.90 1.70 10.59
C ALA A 20 -9.41 2.67 9.52
N PRO A 21 -9.86 2.54 8.25
CA PRO A 21 -9.53 3.52 7.24
C PRO A 21 -9.93 4.92 7.69
N GLY A 22 -9.04 5.88 7.50
CA GLY A 22 -9.26 7.25 7.92
C GLY A 22 -8.91 7.52 9.38
N SER A 23 -8.56 6.51 10.16
CA SER A 23 -8.20 6.71 11.56
C SER A 23 -6.79 7.27 11.68
N TRP A 24 -6.51 7.90 12.82
CA TRP A 24 -5.21 8.50 13.07
C TRP A 24 -4.33 7.54 13.86
N LEU A 25 -3.07 7.47 13.47
CA LEU A 25 -2.07 6.67 14.17
C LEU A 25 -1.17 7.60 14.96
N ALA A 26 -1.12 7.41 16.26
CA ALA A 26 -0.27 8.23 17.13
C ALA A 26 1.06 7.52 17.38
N GLU A 27 2.16 8.20 17.12
CA GLU A 27 3.50 7.68 17.40
C GLU A 27 3.62 7.22 18.85
N ARG A 28 3.05 7.99 19.74
CA ARG A 28 3.11 7.71 21.17
C ARG A 28 2.43 6.37 21.51
N ASP A 29 1.25 6.16 20.97
CA ASP A 29 0.49 4.95 21.27
C ASP A 29 1.20 3.71 20.71
N LEU A 30 1.74 3.81 19.50
CA LEU A 30 2.50 2.71 18.90
C LEU A 30 3.81 2.47 19.64
N SER A 31 4.46 3.53 20.10
CA SER A 31 5.66 3.42 20.88
C SER A 31 5.42 2.63 22.17
N VAL A 32 4.32 2.91 22.85
CA VAL A 32 3.93 2.21 24.06
C VAL A 32 3.56 0.76 23.75
N GLU A 33 2.74 0.56 22.73
CA GLU A 33 2.26 -0.78 22.36
C GLU A 33 3.39 -1.73 21.98
N TYR A 34 4.35 -1.26 21.20
CA TYR A 34 5.43 -2.12 20.71
C TYR A 34 6.71 -2.04 21.54
N GLY A 35 6.73 -1.18 22.53
CA GLY A 35 7.91 -1.06 23.39
C GLY A 35 9.12 -0.47 22.70
N LEU A 36 8.92 0.38 21.69
CA LEU A 36 9.99 1.08 20.99
C LEU A 36 9.91 2.56 21.32
N SER A 37 11.05 3.25 21.18
CA SER A 37 11.05 4.70 21.30
C SER A 37 10.38 5.30 20.06
N ARG A 38 10.13 6.61 20.10
CA ARG A 38 9.43 7.28 19.00
C ARG A 38 10.20 7.31 17.70
N THR A 39 11.53 7.41 17.77
CA THR A 39 12.35 7.51 16.56
C THR A 39 12.18 6.30 15.63
N PRO A 40 12.35 5.06 16.08
CA PRO A 40 12.11 3.91 15.20
C PRO A 40 10.65 3.79 14.77
N ILE A 41 9.71 4.16 15.63
CA ILE A 41 8.29 4.17 15.23
C ILE A 41 8.06 5.16 14.10
N ARG A 42 8.64 6.36 14.21
CA ARG A 42 8.52 7.37 13.16
C ARG A 42 9.12 6.89 11.84
N GLU A 43 10.24 6.20 11.90
CA GLU A 43 10.87 5.63 10.71
C GLU A 43 9.96 4.60 10.05
N ILE A 44 9.32 3.75 10.84
CA ILE A 44 8.36 2.77 10.34
C ILE A 44 7.18 3.46 9.68
N LEU A 45 6.62 4.47 10.34
CA LEU A 45 5.48 5.20 9.80
C LEU A 45 5.84 5.93 8.50
N ASN A 46 7.02 6.52 8.43
CA ASN A 46 7.47 7.18 7.22
C ASN A 46 7.63 6.20 6.06
N LYS A 47 8.06 4.98 6.35
CA LYS A 47 8.17 3.93 5.36
C LYS A 47 6.79 3.54 4.83
N LEU A 48 5.81 3.46 5.72
CA LEU A 48 4.43 3.18 5.32
C LEU A 48 3.82 4.31 4.49
N VAL A 49 4.23 5.56 4.74
CA VAL A 49 3.83 6.69 3.90
C VAL A 49 4.36 6.49 2.48
N LEU A 50 5.62 6.07 2.34
CA LEU A 50 6.20 5.81 1.03
C LEU A 50 5.49 4.69 0.29
N LEU A 51 4.96 3.71 1.03
CA LEU A 51 4.20 2.62 0.43
C LEU A 51 2.76 3.02 0.10
N GLY A 52 2.33 4.21 0.50
CA GLY A 52 0.98 4.67 0.21
C GLY A 52 -0.11 4.14 1.12
N LEU A 53 0.26 3.49 2.22
CA LEU A 53 -0.72 2.92 3.16
C LEU A 53 -1.24 3.93 4.16
N ILE A 54 -0.45 4.94 4.46
CA ILE A 54 -0.84 6.03 5.36
C ILE A 54 -0.40 7.35 4.75
N THR A 55 -0.98 8.43 5.23
CA THR A 55 -0.60 9.77 4.83
C THR A 55 -0.15 10.53 6.05
N VAL A 56 0.73 11.51 5.86
CA VAL A 56 1.15 12.38 6.95
C VAL A 56 0.49 13.74 6.76
N GLN A 57 -0.11 14.24 7.85
CA GLN A 57 -0.76 15.55 7.84
C GLN A 57 0.02 16.49 8.75
N THR A 58 0.36 17.66 8.27
CA THR A 58 1.11 18.64 9.03
C THR A 58 0.35 18.98 10.32
N ASN A 59 1.03 18.86 11.44
CA ASN A 59 0.49 19.15 12.79
C ASN A 59 -0.62 18.21 13.24
N ARG A 60 -0.92 17.14 12.51
CA ARG A 60 -1.96 16.19 12.91
C ARG A 60 -1.45 14.76 13.04
N GLY A 61 -0.32 14.44 12.42
CA GLY A 61 0.27 13.11 12.51
C GLY A 61 -0.04 12.24 11.31
N TYR A 62 -0.15 10.96 11.54
CA TYR A 62 -0.30 9.97 10.47
C TYR A 62 -1.74 9.47 10.43
N GLN A 63 -2.26 9.29 9.23
CA GLN A 63 -3.64 8.86 9.05
C GLN A 63 -3.66 7.65 8.10
N VAL A 64 -4.42 6.63 8.48
CA VAL A 64 -4.60 5.46 7.62
C VAL A 64 -5.35 5.91 6.37
N ARG A 65 -4.83 5.54 5.22
CA ARG A 65 -5.41 5.99 3.96
C ARG A 65 -6.83 5.46 3.80
N GLN A 66 -7.72 6.36 3.38
CA GLN A 66 -9.10 6.01 3.13
C GLN A 66 -9.34 6.16 1.63
N PHE A 67 -9.80 5.08 1.02
CA PHE A 67 -10.11 5.09 -0.40
C PHE A 67 -11.59 5.40 -0.58
N SER A 68 -11.90 6.37 -1.43
CA SER A 68 -13.28 6.67 -1.79
C SER A 68 -13.72 5.64 -2.84
N PHE A 69 -15.04 5.59 -3.08
CA PHE A 69 -15.56 4.76 -4.16
C PHE A 69 -14.92 5.14 -5.50
N GLN A 70 -14.72 6.43 -5.73
CA GLN A 70 -14.10 6.91 -6.96
C GLN A 70 -12.66 6.40 -7.09
N ASP A 71 -11.90 6.41 -6.00
CA ASP A 71 -10.53 5.88 -6.01
C ASP A 71 -10.51 4.41 -6.39
N VAL A 72 -11.44 3.62 -5.86
CA VAL A 72 -11.55 2.20 -6.17
C VAL A 72 -11.86 2.01 -7.64
N VAL A 73 -12.79 2.78 -8.19
CA VAL A 73 -13.17 2.72 -9.59
C VAL A 73 -11.97 3.05 -10.48
N GLU A 74 -11.21 4.08 -10.13
CA GLU A 74 -10.03 4.48 -10.90
C GLU A 74 -8.95 3.40 -10.89
N ILE A 75 -8.71 2.79 -9.74
CA ILE A 75 -7.74 1.69 -9.64
C ILE A 75 -8.19 0.53 -10.49
N PHE A 76 -9.47 0.19 -10.45
CA PHE A 76 -10.03 -0.91 -11.22
C PHE A 76 -9.92 -0.65 -12.71
N ASN A 77 -10.25 0.56 -13.15
CA ASN A 77 -10.16 0.95 -14.56
C ASN A 77 -8.72 0.92 -15.05
N ALA A 78 -7.77 1.38 -14.23
CA ALA A 78 -6.36 1.33 -14.57
C ALA A 78 -5.89 -0.12 -14.75
N ARG A 79 -6.34 -1.01 -13.88
CA ARG A 79 -6.01 -2.43 -13.97
C ARG A 79 -6.56 -3.05 -15.25
N ILE A 80 -7.81 -2.76 -15.58
CA ILE A 80 -8.44 -3.25 -16.81
C ILE A 80 -7.68 -2.74 -18.04
N ALA A 81 -7.31 -1.46 -18.04
CA ALA A 81 -6.58 -0.86 -19.15
C ALA A 81 -5.22 -1.54 -19.35
N ILE A 82 -4.51 -1.82 -18.27
CA ILE A 82 -3.22 -2.48 -18.32
C ILE A 82 -3.38 -3.90 -18.85
N GLU A 83 -4.33 -4.65 -18.32
CA GLU A 83 -4.59 -6.03 -18.74
C GLU A 83 -4.99 -6.09 -20.23
N SER A 84 -5.81 -5.15 -20.68
CA SER A 84 -6.23 -5.06 -22.08
C SER A 84 -5.06 -4.74 -22.99
N ALA A 85 -4.19 -3.84 -22.57
CA ALA A 85 -3.00 -3.50 -23.35
C ALA A 85 -2.05 -4.69 -23.45
N CYS A 86 -1.86 -5.41 -22.36
CA CYS A 86 -1.03 -6.61 -22.34
C CYS A 86 -1.60 -7.69 -23.25
N ALA A 87 -2.91 -7.90 -23.20
CA ALA A 87 -3.57 -8.88 -24.06
C ALA A 87 -3.43 -8.52 -25.53
N ARG A 88 -3.60 -7.27 -25.90
CA ARG A 88 -3.43 -6.82 -27.28
C ARG A 88 -2.00 -6.99 -27.75
N TYR A 89 -1.04 -6.68 -26.90
CA TYR A 89 0.36 -6.85 -27.22
C TYR A 89 0.69 -8.32 -27.46
N ALA A 90 0.21 -9.19 -26.58
CA ALA A 90 0.45 -10.63 -26.71
C ALA A 90 -0.17 -11.18 -28.01
N CYS A 91 -1.36 -10.73 -28.32
CA CYS A 91 -2.06 -11.14 -29.53
C CYS A 91 -1.32 -10.67 -30.78
N TYR A 92 -0.87 -9.42 -30.77
CA TYR A 92 -0.13 -8.84 -31.86
C TYR A 92 1.21 -9.58 -32.06
N ALA A 93 1.92 -9.85 -30.97
CA ALA A 93 3.19 -10.56 -31.04
C ALA A 93 3.00 -11.97 -31.58
N SER A 94 1.96 -12.66 -31.17
CA SER A 94 1.67 -14.01 -31.67
C SER A 94 1.40 -14.02 -33.16
N SER A 95 0.60 -13.11 -33.65
CA SER A 95 0.27 -13.09 -35.07
C SER A 95 1.41 -12.58 -35.92
N ALA A 96 2.26 -11.74 -35.38
CA ALA A 96 3.39 -11.22 -36.12
C ALA A 96 4.53 -12.23 -36.20
N ASP A 97 4.70 -12.93 -35.10
CA ASP A 97 5.83 -13.79 -35.04
C ASP A 97 5.50 -15.21 -35.10
N ILE A 98 4.66 -15.55 -34.92
CA ILE A 98 4.41 -16.80 -35.05
C ILE A 98 5.06 -17.70 -34.33
N PRO A 99 5.52 -18.11 -34.11
CA PRO A 99 5.78 -19.21 -33.51
C PRO A 99 5.63 -19.16 -32.18
N GLN A 100 5.59 -18.96 -32.15
CA GLN A 100 5.64 -19.09 -31.20
C GLN A 100 5.41 -19.28 -30.16
N ARG A 101 5.51 -19.17 -29.85
CA ARG A 101 5.63 -19.24 -28.86
C ARG A 101 5.02 -19.02 -27.94
N ILE A 102 4.66 -18.85 -27.63
CA ILE A 102 4.15 -18.52 -26.88
C ILE A 102 3.87 -19.00 -25.95
N ALA A 103 4.00 -19.16 -25.65
CA ALA A 103 3.65 -19.88 -24.84
C ALA A 103 3.22 -19.73 -23.85
#